data_f73c36a1fd5f68fcf3f744869c82058c
#
_entry.id   f73c36a1fd5f68fcf3f744869c82058c
#
_cell.length_a   1.000
_cell.length_b   1.000
_cell.length_c   1.000
_cell.angle_alpha   90.00
_cell.angle_beta   90.00
_cell.angle_gamma   90.00
#
_symmetry.space_group_name_H-M   'P 1'
#
loop_
_entity.id
_entity.type
_entity.pdbx_description
1 polymer ?
#
loop_
_entity_poly.entity_id
_entity_poly.type
_entity_poly.pdbx_seq_one_letter_code
_entity_poly.pdbx_strand_id
1 'polypeptide(L)'
;MSTYPEIATVHQLFDRTKINDVAKTVRDELKTLNLERHIRDGQTIALTAGSRGIANIEIILRTTVEFFRDLGGRPFIVPAMGSHGGATSDGQLEVLASLGLSEDRLGCPIHSGMETVILGET
;
A
#
# COMPACT_ATOMS: atom_id res chain seq x y z
N MET A 1 31.74 -21.89 33.26
CA MET A 1 31.75 -22.35 31.85
C MET A 1 30.51 -21.75 31.19
N SER A 2 30.68 -20.96 30.17
CA SER A 2 29.52 -20.40 29.41
C SER A 2 29.04 -21.50 28.46
N THR A 3 27.87 -22.05 28.71
CA THR A 3 27.20 -23.00 27.80
C THR A 3 26.47 -22.15 26.77
N TYR A 4 26.94 -22.18 25.52
CA TYR A 4 26.19 -21.57 24.41
C TYR A 4 24.94 -22.40 24.16
N PRO A 5 23.82 -21.72 23.71
CA PRO A 5 22.62 -22.47 23.34
C PRO A 5 22.90 -23.40 22.14
N GLU A 6 22.28 -24.57 22.17
CA GLU A 6 22.34 -25.47 21.02
C GLU A 6 21.57 -24.89 19.83
N ILE A 7 22.17 -25.02 18.64
CA ILE A 7 21.57 -24.61 17.38
C ILE A 7 21.16 -25.85 16.61
N ALA A 8 19.90 -25.90 16.19
CA ALA A 8 19.38 -26.94 15.32
C ALA A 8 19.10 -26.38 13.92
N THR A 9 19.38 -27.16 12.90
CA THR A 9 18.96 -26.87 11.54
C THR A 9 17.49 -27.23 11.40
N VAL A 10 16.66 -26.29 10.99
CA VAL A 10 15.24 -26.53 10.71
C VAL A 10 14.96 -26.33 9.23
N HIS A 11 14.12 -27.19 8.66
CA HIS A 11 13.64 -27.07 7.30
C HIS A 11 12.19 -26.62 7.34
N GLN A 12 11.95 -25.37 6.93
CA GLN A 12 10.59 -24.81 6.90
C GLN A 12 10.01 -24.95 5.50
N LEU A 13 8.85 -25.60 5.41
CA LEU A 13 8.10 -25.73 4.17
C LEU A 13 7.02 -24.65 4.14
N PHE A 14 7.07 -23.80 3.13
CA PHE A 14 6.06 -22.78 2.89
C PHE A 14 5.06 -23.26 1.84
N ASP A 15 3.81 -22.88 2.01
CA ASP A 15 2.81 -23.00 0.93
C ASP A 15 3.29 -22.19 -0.28
N ARG A 16 3.21 -22.82 -1.46
CA ARG A 16 3.63 -22.23 -2.75
C ARG A 16 2.47 -21.85 -3.63
N THR A 17 1.25 -21.83 -3.08
CA THR A 17 0.06 -21.36 -3.78
C THR A 17 0.28 -19.95 -4.30
N LYS A 18 -0.02 -19.71 -5.57
CA LYS A 18 0.19 -18.43 -6.25
C LYS A 18 -1.10 -17.94 -6.85
N ILE A 19 -1.31 -16.62 -6.78
CA ILE A 19 -2.34 -15.93 -7.54
C ILE A 19 -1.82 -15.72 -8.97
N ASN A 20 -2.53 -16.23 -9.96
CA ASN A 20 -2.12 -16.14 -11.37
C ASN A 20 -2.40 -14.76 -11.97
N ASP A 21 -3.51 -14.13 -11.58
CA ASP A 21 -3.91 -12.80 -12.03
C ASP A 21 -4.20 -11.91 -10.81
N VAL A 22 -3.18 -11.14 -10.43
CA VAL A 22 -3.24 -10.27 -9.25
C VAL A 22 -4.25 -9.14 -9.46
N ALA A 23 -4.27 -8.52 -10.63
CA ALA A 23 -5.17 -7.40 -10.91
C ALA A 23 -6.65 -7.85 -10.84
N LYS A 24 -6.95 -8.97 -11.49
CA LYS A 24 -8.31 -9.55 -11.44
C LYS A 24 -8.70 -9.89 -9.99
N THR A 25 -7.82 -10.54 -9.25
CA THR A 25 -8.10 -10.93 -7.86
C THR A 25 -8.36 -9.71 -6.98
N VAL A 26 -7.52 -8.66 -7.07
CA VAL A 26 -7.73 -7.41 -6.32
C VAL A 26 -9.08 -6.79 -6.67
N ARG A 27 -9.42 -6.72 -7.94
CA ARG A 27 -10.70 -6.14 -8.38
C ARG A 27 -11.90 -6.96 -7.89
N ASP A 28 -11.81 -8.27 -7.94
CA ASP A 28 -12.88 -9.16 -7.49
C ASP A 28 -13.07 -9.06 -5.96
N GLU A 29 -12.00 -9.03 -5.18
CA GLU A 29 -12.06 -8.82 -3.73
C GLU A 29 -12.65 -7.44 -3.35
N LEU A 30 -12.26 -6.38 -4.03
CA LEU A 30 -12.80 -5.03 -3.80
C LEU A 30 -14.31 -4.97 -4.08
N LYS A 31 -14.80 -5.68 -5.10
CA LYS A 31 -16.25 -5.76 -5.39
C LYS A 31 -17.05 -6.39 -4.25
N THR A 32 -16.48 -7.35 -3.53
CA THR A 32 -17.17 -8.00 -2.40
C THR A 32 -17.49 -7.03 -1.27
N LEU A 33 -16.77 -5.90 -1.19
CA LEU A 33 -16.93 -4.89 -0.13
C LEU A 33 -18.12 -3.95 -0.38
N ASN A 34 -18.77 -4.01 -1.55
CA ASN A 34 -19.92 -3.18 -1.93
C ASN A 34 -19.67 -1.67 -1.70
N LEU A 35 -18.47 -1.21 -2.07
CA LEU A 35 -17.99 0.15 -1.81
C LEU A 35 -18.76 1.23 -2.61
N GLU A 36 -19.44 0.85 -3.68
CA GLU A 36 -20.29 1.74 -4.47
C GLU A 36 -21.37 2.46 -3.65
N ARG A 37 -21.76 1.88 -2.50
CA ARG A 37 -22.74 2.49 -1.59
C ARG A 37 -22.15 3.56 -0.69
N HIS A 38 -20.83 3.61 -0.58
CA HIS A 38 -20.10 4.49 0.33
C HIS A 38 -19.32 5.58 -0.39
N ILE A 39 -19.02 5.40 -1.68
CA ILE A 39 -18.27 6.35 -2.48
C ILE A 39 -19.22 7.29 -3.19
N ARG A 40 -18.98 8.60 -3.04
CA ARG A 40 -19.70 9.65 -3.76
C ARG A 40 -18.87 10.13 -4.94
N ASP A 41 -19.54 10.53 -6.01
CA ASP A 41 -18.86 11.09 -7.17
C ASP A 41 -18.00 12.30 -6.76
N GLY A 42 -16.77 12.35 -7.25
CA GLY A 42 -15.75 13.35 -6.92
C GLY A 42 -15.15 13.27 -5.52
N GLN A 43 -15.51 12.29 -4.70
CA GLN A 43 -14.96 12.12 -3.35
C GLN A 43 -13.47 11.78 -3.42
N THR A 44 -12.64 12.46 -2.60
CA THR A 44 -11.22 12.13 -2.44
C THR A 44 -11.04 10.90 -1.56
N ILE A 45 -10.14 10.01 -1.97
CA ILE A 45 -9.89 8.73 -1.31
C ILE A 45 -8.39 8.56 -1.10
N ALA A 46 -7.96 8.53 0.16
CA ALA A 46 -6.57 8.27 0.51
C ALA A 46 -6.30 6.76 0.52
N LEU A 47 -5.35 6.32 -0.27
CA LEU A 47 -4.85 4.94 -0.28
C LEU A 47 -3.45 4.93 0.34
N THR A 48 -3.25 4.16 1.37
CA THR A 48 -1.96 4.09 2.06
C THR A 48 -1.00 3.15 1.36
N ALA A 49 0.26 3.56 1.23
CA ALA A 49 1.34 2.73 0.72
C ALA A 49 2.44 2.58 1.77
N GLY A 50 2.74 1.33 2.15
CA GLY A 50 3.82 1.01 3.07
C GLY A 50 5.17 0.93 2.39
N SER A 51 6.24 0.85 3.20
CA SER A 51 7.65 0.78 2.75
C SER A 51 8.20 -0.63 2.63
N ARG A 52 7.45 -1.65 3.04
CA ARG A 52 7.91 -3.04 2.97
C ARG A 52 7.57 -3.63 1.61
N GLY A 53 8.52 -4.37 1.04
CA GLY A 53 8.32 -5.03 -0.24
C GLY A 53 7.18 -6.06 -0.18
N ILE A 54 6.06 -5.72 -0.80
CA ILE A 54 4.97 -6.64 -1.07
C ILE A 54 5.08 -7.03 -2.54
N ALA A 55 5.07 -8.32 -2.82
CA ALA A 55 5.08 -8.79 -4.20
C ALA A 55 3.91 -8.18 -4.98
N ASN A 56 4.21 -7.61 -6.16
CA ASN A 56 3.22 -6.98 -7.04
C ASN A 56 2.51 -5.74 -6.45
N ILE A 57 3.14 -5.04 -5.49
CA ILE A 57 2.53 -3.85 -4.84
C ILE A 57 2.07 -2.81 -5.86
N GLU A 58 2.82 -2.59 -6.94
CA GLU A 58 2.45 -1.68 -8.02
C GLU A 58 1.12 -2.10 -8.65
N ILE A 59 0.98 -3.37 -9.03
CA ILE A 59 -0.23 -3.90 -9.65
C ILE A 59 -1.41 -3.77 -8.70
N ILE A 60 -1.21 -4.10 -7.43
CA ILE A 60 -2.25 -4.02 -6.40
C ILE A 60 -2.75 -2.57 -6.25
N LEU A 61 -1.83 -1.62 -6.05
CA LEU A 61 -2.20 -0.22 -5.84
C LEU A 61 -2.81 0.40 -7.11
N ARG A 62 -2.23 0.15 -8.29
CA ARG A 62 -2.78 0.65 -9.54
C ARG A 62 -4.20 0.13 -9.78
N THR A 63 -4.42 -1.17 -9.60
CA THR A 63 -5.76 -1.76 -9.75
C THR A 63 -6.76 -1.18 -8.75
N THR A 64 -6.31 -0.91 -7.52
CA THR A 64 -7.14 -0.27 -6.48
C THR A 64 -7.47 1.17 -6.86
N VAL A 65 -6.51 1.94 -7.37
CA VAL A 65 -6.73 3.30 -7.89
C VAL A 65 -7.75 3.30 -9.03
N GLU A 66 -7.58 2.41 -10.01
CA GLU A 66 -8.52 2.26 -11.13
C GLU A 66 -9.93 1.92 -10.63
N PHE A 67 -10.05 0.98 -9.69
CA PHE A 67 -11.33 0.59 -9.11
C PHE A 67 -12.07 1.76 -8.47
N PHE A 68 -11.41 2.56 -7.62
CA PHE A 68 -12.04 3.72 -7.00
C PHE A 68 -12.37 4.83 -8.00
N ARG A 69 -11.58 4.97 -9.04
CA ARG A 69 -11.86 5.91 -10.12
C ARG A 69 -13.08 5.48 -10.94
N ASP A 70 -13.24 4.18 -11.20
CA ASP A 70 -14.42 3.61 -11.87
C ASP A 70 -15.71 3.87 -11.07
N LEU A 71 -15.61 3.99 -9.74
CA LEU A 71 -16.72 4.38 -8.84
C LEU A 71 -16.97 5.91 -8.76
N GLY A 72 -16.27 6.72 -9.56
CA GLY A 72 -16.38 8.19 -9.53
C GLY A 72 -15.52 8.87 -8.46
N GLY A 73 -14.70 8.14 -7.71
CA GLY A 73 -13.80 8.69 -6.70
C GLY A 73 -12.55 9.33 -7.30
N ARG A 74 -11.86 10.12 -6.49
CA ARG A 74 -10.55 10.72 -6.79
C ARG A 74 -9.49 10.18 -5.84
N PRO A 75 -8.91 9.00 -6.14
CA PRO A 75 -7.89 8.39 -5.29
C PRO A 75 -6.56 9.13 -5.38
N PHE A 76 -5.83 9.12 -4.27
CA PHE A 76 -4.45 9.55 -4.17
C PHE A 76 -3.70 8.64 -3.18
N ILE A 77 -2.38 8.54 -3.32
CA ILE A 77 -1.53 7.74 -2.44
C ILE A 77 -1.00 8.58 -1.30
N VAL A 78 -0.93 7.99 -0.11
CA VAL A 78 -0.28 8.54 1.08
C VAL A 78 0.76 7.56 1.57
N PRO A 79 2.04 7.96 1.73
CA PRO A 79 3.03 7.12 2.38
C PRO A 79 2.62 6.80 3.82
N ALA A 80 2.65 5.51 4.18
CA ALA A 80 2.31 5.03 5.52
C ALA A 80 3.46 4.15 6.04
N MET A 81 4.58 4.78 6.33
CA MET A 81 5.84 4.09 6.61
C MET A 81 6.59 4.61 7.84
N GLY A 82 5.95 5.44 8.66
CA GLY A 82 6.54 5.96 9.90
C GLY A 82 7.84 6.72 9.65
N SER A 83 8.92 6.32 10.31
CA SER A 83 10.24 6.97 10.23
C SER A 83 11.08 6.56 9.02
N HIS A 84 10.61 5.70 8.15
CA HIS A 84 11.34 5.33 6.94
C HIS A 84 11.54 6.53 6.02
N GLY A 85 12.58 6.51 5.20
CA GLY A 85 12.95 7.67 4.39
C GLY A 85 13.41 8.87 5.25
N GLY A 86 13.97 8.62 6.44
CA GLY A 86 14.44 9.66 7.35
C GLY A 86 13.31 10.50 7.96
N ALA A 87 12.07 10.03 7.96
CA ALA A 87 10.87 10.76 8.39
C ALA A 87 10.71 12.11 7.67
N THR A 88 11.08 12.18 6.40
CA THR A 88 10.90 13.35 5.54
C THR A 88 10.01 13.02 4.36
N SER A 89 9.32 14.03 3.83
CA SER A 89 8.48 13.88 2.63
C SER A 89 9.28 13.32 1.46
N ASP A 90 10.40 13.93 1.15
CA ASP A 90 11.25 13.52 0.01
C ASP A 90 11.80 12.11 0.18
N GLY A 91 12.30 11.78 1.38
CA GLY A 91 12.81 10.44 1.65
C GLY A 91 11.73 9.37 1.56
N GLN A 92 10.48 9.67 1.94
CA GLN A 92 9.37 8.74 1.77
C GLN A 92 8.99 8.55 0.30
N LEU A 93 9.04 9.61 -0.50
CA LEU A 93 8.85 9.52 -1.95
C LEU A 93 9.95 8.69 -2.62
N GLU A 94 11.22 8.85 -2.20
CA GLU A 94 12.33 8.03 -2.68
C GLU A 94 12.13 6.55 -2.36
N VAL A 95 11.64 6.23 -1.15
CA VAL A 95 11.32 4.84 -0.77
C VAL A 95 10.23 4.28 -1.68
N LEU A 96 9.14 5.02 -1.93
CA LEU A 96 8.09 4.57 -2.85
C LEU A 96 8.63 4.38 -4.27
N ALA A 97 9.44 5.31 -4.76
CA ALA A 97 10.08 5.21 -6.08
C ALA A 97 10.96 3.96 -6.20
N SER A 98 11.71 3.60 -5.15
CA SER A 98 12.53 2.38 -5.11
C SER A 98 11.70 1.09 -5.20
N LEU A 99 10.43 1.14 -4.81
CA LEU A 99 9.46 0.05 -4.95
C LEU A 99 8.71 0.08 -6.30
N GLY A 100 9.08 1.01 -7.20
CA GLY A 100 8.43 1.18 -8.50
C GLY A 100 7.11 1.96 -8.45
N LEU A 101 6.84 2.64 -7.32
CA LEU A 101 5.62 3.41 -7.12
C LEU A 101 5.87 4.89 -7.47
N SER A 102 5.31 5.34 -8.58
CA SER A 102 5.31 6.73 -9.02
C SER A 102 3.92 7.15 -9.47
N GLU A 103 3.66 8.45 -9.51
CA GLU A 103 2.37 8.99 -9.96
C GLU A 103 1.99 8.50 -11.35
N ASP A 104 2.96 8.47 -12.29
CA ASP A 104 2.75 7.99 -13.65
C ASP A 104 2.33 6.51 -13.69
N ARG A 105 2.99 5.67 -12.88
CA ARG A 105 2.71 4.24 -12.85
C ARG A 105 1.40 3.91 -12.15
N LEU A 106 1.08 4.64 -11.10
CA LEU A 106 -0.15 4.45 -10.31
C LEU A 106 -1.34 5.18 -10.94
N GLY A 107 -1.07 6.19 -11.77
CA GLY A 107 -2.06 7.01 -12.43
C GLY A 107 -2.78 7.98 -11.49
N CYS A 108 -2.25 8.27 -10.30
CA CYS A 108 -2.83 9.19 -9.34
C CYS A 108 -1.75 9.96 -8.58
N PRO A 109 -2.08 11.12 -7.95
CA PRO A 109 -1.12 11.87 -7.14
C PRO A 109 -0.62 11.07 -5.94
N ILE A 110 0.62 11.38 -5.51
CA ILE A 110 1.19 10.90 -4.25
C ILE A 110 1.37 12.10 -3.34
N HIS A 111 0.59 12.16 -2.27
CA HIS A 111 0.69 13.23 -1.27
C HIS A 111 1.55 12.76 -0.10
N SER A 112 2.77 13.27 -0.04
CA SER A 112 3.68 13.06 1.08
C SER A 112 3.84 14.36 1.84
N GLY A 113 3.53 14.35 3.13
CA GLY A 113 3.66 15.51 4.00
C GLY A 113 3.82 15.05 5.45
N MET A 114 4.53 15.83 6.25
CA MET A 114 4.74 15.58 7.68
C MET A 114 3.85 16.48 8.55
N GLU A 115 3.05 17.33 7.94
CA GLU A 115 2.12 18.20 8.65
C GLU A 115 0.97 17.40 9.24
N THR A 116 0.57 17.78 10.44
CA THR A 116 -0.52 17.13 11.17
C THR A 116 -1.64 18.10 11.45
N VAL A 117 -2.85 17.59 11.59
CA VAL A 117 -4.01 18.35 12.06
C VAL A 117 -4.56 17.74 13.34
N ILE A 118 -5.03 18.57 14.24
CA ILE A 118 -5.69 18.12 15.47
C ILE A 118 -7.09 17.65 15.09
N LEU A 119 -7.39 16.38 15.35
CA LEU A 119 -8.70 15.81 15.08
C LEU A 119 -9.67 15.95 16.27
N GLY A 120 -9.15 16.11 17.48
CA GLY A 120 -9.91 16.25 18.72
C GLY A 120 -9.05 15.97 19.94
N GLU A 121 -9.60 16.23 21.10
CA GLU A 121 -9.04 15.87 22.41
C GLU A 121 -9.83 14.71 22.98
N THR A 122 -9.16 13.80 23.72
CA THR A 122 -9.77 12.65 24.40
C THR A 122 -10.06 12.97 25.85
#